data_c9634d641a0857c3e664f5f747c6d8b9
#
_entry.id   c9634d641a0857c3e664f5f747c6d8b9
#
_cell.length_a   1.000
_cell.length_b   1.000
_cell.length_c   1.000
_cell.angle_alpha   90.00
_cell.angle_beta   90.00
_cell.angle_gamma   90.00
#
_symmetry.space_group_name_H-M   'P 1'
#
loop_
_entity.id
_entity.type
_entity.pdbx_description
1 polymer ?
#
loop_
_entity_poly.entity_id
_entity_poly.type
_entity_poly.pdbx_seq_one_letter_code
_entity_poly.pdbx_strand_id
1 'polypeptide(L)'
;MLRLILLFLISTSSAMAESVVIGMDKEKVAITATFDGSQILLFGAVKRDKPAPSGDIQIVVTIAGPSEPISVHRKAKVLGIWMNTDTVEVDAAPSFYAVATSSNFSSTINDTEDLRYKVSIPRAIRSVGAPMDVLDAASFSDAVIRIRSAKGLYQLLENKVNIDEQTLFRTSIEMP
;
A
#
# COMPACT_ATOMS: atom_id res chain seq x y z
N MET A 1 44.42 46.43 -4.86
CA MET A 1 43.66 45.52 -4.00
C MET A 1 42.29 45.36 -4.64
N LEU A 2 42.14 44.31 -5.43
CA LEU A 2 40.88 43.99 -6.18
C LEU A 2 40.02 43.06 -5.33
N ARG A 3 38.90 43.57 -4.78
CA ARG A 3 37.96 42.77 -4.04
C ARG A 3 37.07 42.00 -5.05
N LEU A 4 37.32 40.72 -5.17
CA LEU A 4 36.51 39.78 -5.95
C LEU A 4 35.25 39.45 -5.11
N ILE A 5 34.13 40.06 -5.46
CA ILE A 5 32.83 39.69 -4.90
C ILE A 5 32.32 38.49 -5.68
N LEU A 6 32.50 37.30 -5.11
CA LEU A 6 31.94 36.06 -5.62
C LEU A 6 30.46 36.04 -5.27
N LEU A 7 29.61 36.39 -6.24
CA LEU A 7 28.18 36.31 -6.13
C LEU A 7 27.77 34.83 -6.21
N PHE A 8 27.55 34.22 -5.06
CA PHE A 8 27.03 32.84 -4.97
C PHE A 8 25.53 32.85 -5.31
N LEU A 9 25.24 32.59 -6.59
CA LEU A 9 23.85 32.47 -7.07
C LEU A 9 23.26 31.16 -6.53
N ILE A 10 22.58 31.25 -5.42
CA ILE A 10 21.80 30.12 -4.87
C ILE A 10 20.58 29.91 -5.79
N SER A 11 20.74 28.97 -6.72
CA SER A 11 19.60 28.46 -7.50
C SER A 11 18.63 27.74 -6.56
N THR A 12 17.62 28.42 -6.08
CA THR A 12 16.49 27.79 -5.41
C THR A 12 15.70 27.04 -6.46
N SER A 13 15.94 25.75 -6.59
CA SER A 13 15.07 24.84 -7.35
C SER A 13 13.74 24.79 -6.60
N SER A 14 12.73 25.46 -7.14
CA SER A 14 11.37 25.30 -6.66
C SER A 14 10.97 23.85 -6.87
N ALA A 15 10.91 23.06 -5.79
CA ALA A 15 10.30 21.74 -5.81
C ALA A 15 8.82 21.94 -6.14
N MET A 16 8.43 21.55 -7.35
CA MET A 16 7.05 21.65 -7.80
C MET A 16 6.34 20.39 -7.32
N ALA A 17 5.46 20.54 -6.35
CA ALA A 17 4.60 19.47 -5.91
C ALA A 17 3.34 19.43 -6.80
N GLU A 18 3.13 18.33 -7.48
CA GLU A 18 1.82 18.02 -8.05
C GLU A 18 0.84 17.78 -6.90
N SER A 19 -0.36 18.34 -6.97
CA SER A 19 -1.40 18.10 -5.98
C SER A 19 -2.46 17.17 -6.53
N VAL A 20 -2.90 16.21 -5.71
CA VAL A 20 -3.93 15.24 -6.07
C VAL A 20 -5.19 15.54 -5.29
N VAL A 21 -6.32 15.64 -6.00
CA VAL A 21 -7.65 15.74 -5.42
C VAL A 21 -8.34 14.39 -5.60
N ILE A 22 -8.80 13.80 -4.49
CA ILE A 22 -9.44 12.47 -4.49
C ILE A 22 -10.87 12.59 -3.98
N GLY A 23 -11.78 11.85 -4.60
CA GLY A 23 -13.15 11.63 -4.15
C GLY A 23 -13.48 10.13 -4.10
N MET A 24 -14.43 9.78 -3.24
CA MET A 24 -14.99 8.42 -3.14
C MET A 24 -16.52 8.52 -3.26
N ASP A 25 -17.13 7.51 -3.85
CA ASP A 25 -18.59 7.41 -3.97
C ASP A 25 -19.26 7.05 -2.65
N LYS A 26 -18.53 6.35 -1.77
CA LYS A 26 -19.02 5.90 -0.45
C LYS A 26 -18.00 6.19 0.63
N GLU A 27 -18.37 7.00 1.61
CA GLU A 27 -17.55 7.27 2.80
C GLU A 27 -17.74 6.23 3.90
N LYS A 28 -18.82 5.46 3.84
CA LYS A 28 -19.16 4.43 4.83
C LYS A 28 -19.74 3.22 4.14
N VAL A 29 -19.24 2.04 4.53
CA VAL A 29 -19.79 0.74 4.13
C VAL A 29 -20.46 0.15 5.37
N ALA A 30 -21.78 -0.05 5.31
CA ALA A 30 -22.53 -0.70 6.37
C ALA A 30 -22.68 -2.19 6.08
N ILE A 31 -22.31 -3.03 7.04
CA ILE A 31 -22.54 -4.47 6.98
C ILE A 31 -24.00 -4.72 7.39
N THR A 32 -24.81 -5.17 6.45
CA THR A 32 -26.20 -5.58 6.68
C THR A 32 -26.34 -7.10 6.62
N ALA A 33 -27.45 -7.65 7.05
CA ALA A 33 -27.70 -9.09 7.02
C ALA A 33 -27.66 -9.71 5.60
N THR A 34 -27.76 -8.88 4.56
CA THR A 34 -27.69 -9.27 3.14
C THR A 34 -26.47 -8.68 2.43
N PHE A 35 -25.37 -8.52 3.15
CA PHE A 35 -24.16 -7.94 2.60
C PHE A 35 -23.40 -9.00 1.78
N ASP A 36 -23.38 -8.82 0.47
CA ASP A 36 -22.66 -9.68 -0.51
C ASP A 36 -21.34 -9.05 -0.99
N GLY A 37 -20.72 -8.20 -0.18
CA GLY A 37 -19.57 -7.40 -0.54
C GLY A 37 -19.95 -5.98 -0.97
N SER A 38 -19.01 -5.07 -0.97
CA SER A 38 -19.19 -3.68 -1.39
C SER A 38 -18.09 -3.25 -2.32
N GLN A 39 -18.48 -2.59 -3.40
CA GLN A 39 -17.53 -1.97 -4.31
C GLN A 39 -17.38 -0.49 -3.95
N ILE A 40 -16.15 -0.02 -3.81
CA ILE A 40 -15.82 1.39 -3.62
C ILE A 40 -15.24 1.92 -4.93
N LEU A 41 -15.86 2.94 -5.48
CA LEU A 41 -15.32 3.69 -6.59
C LEU A 41 -14.49 4.85 -6.06
N LEU A 42 -13.23 4.88 -6.44
CA LEU A 42 -12.30 6.00 -6.20
C LEU A 42 -12.04 6.71 -7.51
N PHE A 43 -12.10 8.01 -7.45
CA PHE A 43 -11.79 8.87 -8.59
C PHE A 43 -11.05 10.11 -8.11
N GLY A 44 -10.28 10.71 -9.00
CA GLY A 44 -9.57 11.93 -8.66
C GLY A 44 -8.95 12.59 -9.86
N ALA A 45 -8.31 13.72 -9.57
CA ALA A 45 -7.61 14.51 -10.56
C ALA A 45 -6.23 14.90 -10.07
N VAL A 46 -5.25 14.83 -10.95
CA VAL A 46 -3.91 15.37 -10.73
C VAL A 46 -3.92 16.82 -11.21
N LYS A 47 -3.85 17.75 -10.24
CA LYS A 47 -3.74 19.17 -10.53
C LYS A 47 -2.29 19.52 -10.81
N ARG A 48 -2.03 20.14 -11.94
CA ARG A 48 -0.72 20.60 -12.36
C ARG A 48 -0.73 22.09 -12.66
N ASP A 49 0.31 22.78 -12.24
CA ASP A 49 0.53 24.19 -12.55
C ASP A 49 1.39 24.38 -13.82
N LYS A 50 1.94 23.29 -14.38
CA LYS A 50 2.74 23.25 -15.60
C LYS A 50 2.34 22.11 -16.51
N PRO A 51 2.70 22.18 -17.81
CA PRO A 51 2.49 21.05 -18.73
C PRO A 51 3.06 19.74 -18.18
N ALA A 52 2.36 18.63 -18.45
CA ALA A 52 2.81 17.31 -18.05
C ALA A 52 4.26 17.05 -18.50
N PRO A 53 5.11 16.41 -17.67
CA PRO A 53 6.39 15.93 -18.12
C PRO A 53 6.21 14.96 -19.29
N SER A 54 7.24 14.84 -20.12
CA SER A 54 7.22 13.87 -21.21
C SER A 54 7.19 12.45 -20.65
N GLY A 55 6.11 11.72 -20.91
CA GLY A 55 5.89 10.35 -20.46
C GLY A 55 4.49 10.14 -19.89
N ASP A 56 4.07 8.89 -19.82
CA ASP A 56 2.79 8.52 -19.25
C ASP A 56 2.84 8.62 -17.72
N ILE A 57 1.79 9.23 -17.15
CA ILE A 57 1.64 9.30 -15.71
C ILE A 57 1.37 7.89 -15.16
N GLN A 58 2.03 7.57 -14.06
CA GLN A 58 1.80 6.34 -13.32
C GLN A 58 1.12 6.68 -11.99
N ILE A 59 0.06 5.94 -11.68
CA ILE A 59 -0.75 6.18 -10.48
C ILE A 59 -0.85 4.89 -9.68
N VAL A 60 -0.59 5.02 -8.38
CA VAL A 60 -0.84 3.98 -7.38
C VAL A 60 -1.90 4.50 -6.41
N VAL A 61 -2.91 3.70 -6.17
CA VAL A 61 -3.96 3.97 -5.19
C VAL A 61 -3.93 2.88 -4.13
N THR A 62 -3.82 3.27 -2.86
CA THR A 62 -3.87 2.33 -1.74
C THR A 62 -5.07 2.61 -0.85
N ILE A 63 -5.76 1.56 -0.42
CA ILE A 63 -6.77 1.61 0.63
C ILE A 63 -6.30 0.72 1.77
N ALA A 64 -6.26 1.29 2.97
CA ALA A 64 -5.89 0.57 4.18
C ALA A 64 -7.03 0.69 5.21
N GLY A 65 -7.44 -0.43 5.75
CA GLY A 65 -8.29 -0.47 6.94
C GLY A 65 -7.47 -0.21 8.22
N PRO A 66 -8.12 -0.18 9.38
CA PRO A 66 -7.44 -0.07 10.67
C PRO A 66 -6.36 -1.12 10.83
N SER A 67 -5.19 -0.71 11.35
CA SER A 67 -4.10 -1.62 11.66
C SER A 67 -4.13 -2.01 13.13
N GLU A 68 -4.06 -3.30 13.39
CA GLU A 68 -4.11 -3.88 14.73
C GLU A 68 -3.00 -4.91 14.91
N PRO A 69 -2.50 -5.12 16.15
CA PRO A 69 -1.59 -6.21 16.45
C PRO A 69 -2.33 -7.54 16.33
N ILE A 70 -1.65 -8.55 15.82
CA ILE A 70 -2.20 -9.90 15.67
C ILE A 70 -1.18 -10.95 16.11
N SER A 71 -1.63 -11.94 16.87
CA SER A 71 -0.81 -13.10 17.23
C SER A 71 -0.97 -14.20 16.18
N VAL A 72 0.15 -14.63 15.62
CA VAL A 72 0.19 -15.66 14.59
C VAL A 72 0.81 -16.92 15.18
N HIS A 73 0.09 -18.03 15.08
CA HIS A 73 0.52 -19.32 15.62
C HIS A 73 0.91 -20.28 14.50
N ARG A 74 2.04 -20.93 14.65
CA ARG A 74 2.43 -22.07 13.81
C ARG A 74 1.92 -23.36 14.45
N LYS A 75 1.30 -24.20 13.63
CA LYS A 75 0.89 -25.54 14.06
C LYS A 75 1.87 -26.59 13.56
N ALA A 76 2.27 -27.48 14.44
CA ALA A 76 3.04 -28.68 14.08
C ALA A 76 2.40 -29.92 14.68
N LYS A 77 2.71 -31.08 14.09
CA LYS A 77 2.21 -32.37 14.56
C LYS A 77 3.21 -32.94 15.56
N VAL A 78 2.84 -32.94 16.84
CA VAL A 78 3.66 -33.48 17.93
C VAL A 78 2.98 -34.74 18.46
N LEU A 79 3.66 -35.86 18.44
CA LEU A 79 3.12 -37.17 18.87
C LEU A 79 1.76 -37.52 18.24
N GLY A 80 1.57 -37.11 16.96
CA GLY A 80 0.33 -37.38 16.23
C GLY A 80 -0.78 -36.32 16.40
N ILE A 81 -0.63 -35.35 17.30
CA ILE A 81 -1.61 -34.30 17.60
C ILE A 81 -1.14 -32.96 17.05
N TRP A 82 -2.04 -32.19 16.44
CA TRP A 82 -1.75 -30.82 16.00
C TRP A 82 -1.75 -29.87 17.19
N MET A 83 -0.60 -29.22 17.43
CA MET A 83 -0.40 -28.27 18.52
C MET A 83 0.18 -26.96 17.99
N ASN A 84 -0.08 -25.86 18.68
CA ASN A 84 0.64 -24.61 18.45
C ASN A 84 2.04 -24.75 19.03
N THR A 85 3.07 -24.60 18.19
CA THR A 85 4.48 -24.72 18.60
C THR A 85 5.13 -23.37 18.76
N ASP A 86 4.89 -22.46 17.85
CA ASP A 86 5.50 -21.14 17.84
C ASP A 86 4.42 -20.06 17.74
N THR A 87 4.70 -18.92 18.33
CA THR A 87 3.83 -17.75 18.29
C THR A 87 4.66 -16.51 18.06
N VAL A 88 4.28 -15.71 17.06
CA VAL A 88 4.88 -14.40 16.79
C VAL A 88 3.78 -13.35 16.78
N GLU A 89 4.04 -12.24 17.43
CA GLU A 89 3.19 -11.07 17.39
C GLU A 89 3.60 -10.19 16.20
N VAL A 90 2.65 -9.94 15.31
CA VAL A 90 2.78 -8.95 14.23
C VAL A 90 2.19 -7.65 14.76
N ASP A 91 3.05 -6.64 14.98
CA ASP A 91 2.70 -5.41 15.72
C ASP A 91 1.60 -4.59 15.06
N ALA A 92 1.56 -4.58 13.74
CA ALA A 92 0.53 -3.86 12.99
C ALA A 92 0.28 -4.55 11.65
N ALA A 93 -0.96 -4.99 11.46
CA ALA A 93 -1.44 -5.54 10.20
C ALA A 93 -2.79 -4.91 9.85
N PRO A 94 -2.91 -4.23 8.70
CA PRO A 94 -4.18 -3.63 8.28
C PRO A 94 -5.28 -4.68 8.19
N SER A 95 -6.48 -4.39 8.69
CA SER A 95 -7.64 -5.30 8.59
C SER A 95 -8.02 -5.60 7.14
N PHE A 96 -7.88 -4.61 6.27
CA PHE A 96 -8.02 -4.66 4.82
C PHE A 96 -6.88 -3.88 4.17
N TYR A 97 -6.36 -4.34 3.04
CA TYR A 97 -5.34 -3.62 2.28
C TYR A 97 -5.46 -3.92 0.80
N ALA A 98 -5.67 -2.89 0.00
CA ALA A 98 -5.74 -3.00 -1.45
C ALA A 98 -4.79 -2.00 -2.10
N VAL A 99 -4.06 -2.47 -3.11
CA VAL A 99 -3.18 -1.66 -3.94
C VAL A 99 -3.65 -1.77 -5.38
N ALA A 100 -4.07 -0.67 -5.97
CA ALA A 100 -4.42 -0.60 -7.39
C ALA A 100 -3.39 0.24 -8.14
N THR A 101 -2.97 -0.23 -9.31
CA THR A 101 -1.95 0.43 -10.14
C THR A 101 -2.45 0.68 -11.56
N SER A 102 -1.89 1.68 -12.22
CA SER A 102 -2.19 2.01 -13.62
C SER A 102 -1.50 1.07 -14.60
N SER A 103 -0.39 0.46 -14.19
CA SER A 103 0.33 -0.57 -14.95
C SER A 103 0.82 -1.66 -14.00
N ASN A 104 1.75 -2.52 -14.41
CA ASN A 104 2.34 -3.52 -13.51
C ASN A 104 2.99 -2.82 -12.31
N PHE A 105 2.87 -3.40 -11.12
CA PHE A 105 3.37 -2.81 -9.88
C PHE A 105 4.86 -2.41 -9.97
N SER A 106 5.68 -3.32 -10.48
CA SER A 106 7.13 -3.10 -10.61
C SER A 106 7.53 -2.00 -11.60
N SER A 107 6.66 -1.66 -12.56
CA SER A 107 6.88 -0.56 -13.50
C SER A 107 6.30 0.77 -13.01
N THR A 108 5.32 0.70 -12.09
CA THR A 108 4.64 1.88 -11.55
C THR A 108 5.40 2.51 -10.39
N ILE A 109 6.06 1.71 -9.55
CA ILE A 109 6.79 2.18 -8.38
C ILE A 109 8.13 1.45 -8.26
N ASN A 110 9.19 2.19 -7.94
CA ASN A 110 10.50 1.59 -7.69
C ASN A 110 10.64 1.17 -6.21
N ASP A 111 11.61 0.30 -5.93
CA ASP A 111 11.86 -0.24 -4.57
C ASP A 111 12.13 0.84 -3.52
N THR A 112 12.78 1.94 -3.91
CA THR A 112 13.11 3.04 -2.98
C THR A 112 11.85 3.78 -2.54
N GLU A 113 10.93 4.01 -3.46
CA GLU A 113 9.66 4.66 -3.16
C GLU A 113 8.70 3.73 -2.45
N ASP A 114 8.66 2.45 -2.84
CA ASP A 114 7.91 1.44 -2.11
C ASP A 114 8.40 1.32 -0.65
N LEU A 115 9.73 1.38 -0.42
CA LEU A 115 10.28 1.41 0.93
C LEU A 115 9.87 2.67 1.70
N ARG A 116 9.89 3.83 1.04
CA ARG A 116 9.54 5.13 1.64
C ARG A 116 8.07 5.22 2.01
N TYR A 117 7.19 4.82 1.11
CA TYR A 117 5.74 4.98 1.26
C TYR A 117 5.03 3.73 1.76
N LYS A 118 5.74 2.58 1.86
CA LYS A 118 5.21 1.29 2.32
C LYS A 118 3.97 0.86 1.54
N VAL A 119 4.06 0.92 0.22
CA VAL A 119 2.94 0.70 -0.69
C VAL A 119 2.64 -0.79 -0.88
N SER A 120 3.68 -1.63 -1.03
CA SER A 120 3.47 -3.07 -1.22
C SER A 120 2.88 -3.73 0.04
N ILE A 121 2.09 -4.76 -0.15
CA ILE A 121 1.44 -5.53 0.93
C ILE A 121 2.45 -5.97 2.00
N PRO A 122 3.63 -6.54 1.66
CA PRO A 122 4.62 -6.92 2.67
C PRO A 122 5.15 -5.73 3.50
N ARG A 123 5.26 -4.54 2.90
CA ARG A 123 5.75 -3.34 3.59
C ARG A 123 4.69 -2.63 4.42
N ALA A 124 3.41 -2.87 4.12
CA ALA A 124 2.29 -2.35 4.91
C ALA A 124 2.14 -3.05 6.27
N ILE A 125 2.71 -4.25 6.40
CA ILE A 125 2.72 -5.02 7.64
C ILE A 125 3.99 -4.67 8.41
N ARG A 126 3.83 -4.38 9.70
CA ARG A 126 4.97 -4.17 10.61
C ARG A 126 5.07 -5.32 11.60
N SER A 127 6.21 -5.98 11.61
CA SER A 127 6.59 -6.96 12.62
C SER A 127 7.95 -6.58 13.15
N VAL A 128 8.02 -6.17 14.41
CA VAL A 128 9.24 -5.69 15.07
C VAL A 128 9.52 -6.60 16.26
N GLY A 129 10.41 -7.56 16.06
CA GLY A 129 10.85 -8.45 17.10
C GLY A 129 10.07 -9.77 17.12
N ALA A 130 10.77 -10.81 16.74
CA ALA A 130 10.37 -12.18 17.03
C ALA A 130 11.01 -12.62 18.35
N PRO A 131 10.39 -13.57 19.08
CA PRO A 131 11.06 -14.27 20.15
C PRO A 131 12.40 -14.85 19.68
N MET A 132 13.43 -14.88 20.54
CA MET A 132 14.79 -15.31 20.16
C MET A 132 14.86 -16.76 19.68
N ASP A 133 13.88 -17.56 20.01
CA ASP A 133 13.72 -18.96 19.62
C ASP A 133 13.07 -19.15 18.25
N VAL A 134 12.51 -18.09 17.64
CA VAL A 134 11.91 -18.13 16.31
C VAL A 134 12.87 -17.58 15.27
N LEU A 135 13.55 -18.47 14.55
CA LEU A 135 14.57 -18.10 13.56
C LEU A 135 13.99 -17.53 12.25
N ASP A 136 12.74 -17.82 11.95
CA ASP A 136 12.10 -17.47 10.67
C ASP A 136 10.83 -16.61 10.84
N ALA A 137 10.92 -15.55 11.60
CA ALA A 137 9.83 -14.61 11.88
C ALA A 137 9.14 -14.08 10.60
N ALA A 138 9.88 -13.93 9.50
CA ALA A 138 9.33 -13.50 8.23
C ALA A 138 8.20 -14.42 7.72
N SER A 139 8.30 -15.73 7.94
CA SER A 139 7.28 -16.70 7.52
C SER A 139 5.92 -16.49 8.20
N PHE A 140 5.90 -15.86 9.37
CA PHE A 140 4.65 -15.52 10.07
C PHE A 140 3.95 -14.34 9.41
N SER A 141 4.69 -13.31 8.99
CA SER A 141 4.14 -12.21 8.19
C SER A 141 3.63 -12.70 6.84
N ASP A 142 4.36 -13.59 6.18
CA ASP A 142 3.94 -14.22 4.93
C ASP A 142 2.66 -15.06 5.10
N ALA A 143 2.53 -15.74 6.23
CA ALA A 143 1.31 -16.49 6.57
C ALA A 143 0.09 -15.56 6.71
N VAL A 144 0.26 -14.38 7.35
CA VAL A 144 -0.80 -13.36 7.43
C VAL A 144 -1.21 -12.90 6.04
N ILE A 145 -0.24 -12.55 5.20
CA ILE A 145 -0.49 -12.11 3.82
C ILE A 145 -1.29 -13.18 3.08
N ARG A 146 -0.80 -14.41 3.10
CA ARG A 146 -1.45 -15.54 2.41
C ARG A 146 -2.89 -15.76 2.88
N ILE A 147 -3.14 -15.76 4.21
CA ILE A 147 -4.46 -16.00 4.77
C ILE A 147 -5.42 -14.86 4.42
N ARG A 148 -4.96 -13.61 4.54
CA ARG A 148 -5.79 -12.45 4.24
C ARG A 148 -6.04 -12.29 2.74
N SER A 149 -5.05 -12.61 1.88
CA SER A 149 -5.23 -12.63 0.43
C SER A 149 -6.23 -13.71 0.00
N ALA A 150 -6.17 -14.91 0.61
CA ALA A 150 -7.14 -15.97 0.32
C ALA A 150 -8.58 -15.60 0.72
N LYS A 151 -8.75 -14.64 1.64
CA LYS A 151 -10.06 -14.09 2.05
C LYS A 151 -10.44 -12.82 1.28
N GLY A 152 -9.68 -12.41 0.28
CA GLY A 152 -9.91 -11.16 -0.45
C GLY A 152 -9.62 -9.89 0.35
N LEU A 153 -9.07 -10.00 1.58
CA LEU A 153 -8.77 -8.85 2.43
C LEU A 153 -7.50 -8.11 2.00
N TYR A 154 -6.55 -8.81 1.35
CA TYR A 154 -5.35 -8.22 0.78
C TYR A 154 -5.35 -8.43 -0.72
N GLN A 155 -5.30 -7.32 -1.47
CA GLN A 155 -5.46 -7.33 -2.92
C GLN A 155 -4.36 -6.52 -3.60
N LEU A 156 -3.77 -7.08 -4.64
CA LEU A 156 -2.94 -6.36 -5.60
C LEU A 156 -3.68 -6.34 -6.94
N LEU A 157 -4.11 -5.15 -7.35
CA LEU A 157 -4.96 -4.88 -8.49
C LEU A 157 -4.16 -4.14 -9.57
N GLU A 158 -3.32 -4.88 -10.30
CA GLU A 158 -2.50 -4.30 -11.36
C GLU A 158 -3.35 -3.96 -12.59
N ASN A 159 -3.01 -2.85 -13.24
CA ASN A 159 -3.71 -2.36 -14.44
C ASN A 159 -5.21 -2.06 -14.18
N LYS A 160 -5.58 -1.69 -12.94
CA LYS A 160 -6.96 -1.39 -12.55
C LYS A 160 -7.24 0.10 -12.32
N VAL A 161 -6.22 0.94 -12.38
CA VAL A 161 -6.41 2.39 -12.38
C VAL A 161 -6.47 2.87 -13.82
N ASN A 162 -7.64 3.34 -14.23
CA ASN A 162 -7.83 3.96 -15.54
C ASN A 162 -7.46 5.44 -15.45
N ILE A 163 -6.72 5.92 -16.42
CA ILE A 163 -6.28 7.33 -16.50
C ILE A 163 -6.84 7.92 -17.79
N ASP A 164 -7.58 9.03 -17.64
CA ASP A 164 -8.15 9.77 -18.76
C ASP A 164 -7.41 11.11 -18.90
N GLU A 165 -6.94 11.43 -20.12
CA GLU A 165 -6.25 12.67 -20.48
C GLU A 165 -5.07 13.03 -19.56
N GLN A 166 -4.37 12.04 -19.03
CA GLN A 166 -3.24 12.21 -18.08
C GLN A 166 -3.56 13.09 -16.86
N THR A 167 -4.83 13.23 -16.54
CA THR A 167 -5.28 14.13 -15.45
C THR A 167 -6.27 13.46 -14.54
N LEU A 168 -7.28 12.80 -15.09
CA LEU A 168 -8.31 12.13 -14.30
C LEU A 168 -7.97 10.66 -14.12
N PHE A 169 -8.23 10.13 -12.94
CA PHE A 169 -8.08 8.71 -12.68
C PHE A 169 -9.28 8.15 -11.93
N ARG A 170 -9.54 6.87 -12.17
CA ARG A 170 -10.59 6.12 -11.49
C ARG A 170 -10.17 4.67 -11.29
N THR A 171 -10.57 4.11 -10.18
CA THR A 171 -10.41 2.69 -9.89
C THR A 171 -11.56 2.21 -9.02
N SER A 172 -11.84 0.92 -9.10
CA SER A 172 -12.88 0.28 -8.32
C SER A 172 -12.28 -0.88 -7.55
N ILE A 173 -12.55 -0.94 -6.23
CA ILE A 173 -12.00 -1.93 -5.32
C ILE A 173 -13.16 -2.64 -4.61
N GLU A 174 -13.16 -3.97 -4.68
CA GLU A 174 -14.15 -4.80 -4.01
C GLU A 174 -13.72 -5.04 -2.57
N MET A 175 -14.64 -4.81 -1.64
CA MET A 175 -14.48 -5.15 -0.23
C MET A 175 -15.29 -6.42 0.06
N PRO A 176 -14.64 -7.46 0.59
CA PRO A 176 -15.32 -8.73 0.90
C PRO A 176 -16.24 -8.63 2.09
#